data_ec8df19913a403cc4b09993044bb377c
#
_entry.id   ec8df19913a403cc4b09993044bb377c
#
_cell.length_a   1.000
_cell.length_b   1.000
_cell.length_c   1.000
_cell.angle_alpha   90.00
_cell.angle_beta   90.00
_cell.angle_gamma   90.00
#
_symmetry.space_group_name_H-M   'P 1'
#
loop_
_entity.id
_entity.type
_entity.pdbx_description
1 polymer ?
#
loop_
_entity_poly.entity_id
_entity_poly.type
_entity_poly.pdbx_seq_one_letter_code
_entity_poly.pdbx_strand_id
1 'polypeptide(L)'
;YVYIAELIKSCYKKHNQGQLSASDKIDRIVTNRWLGLPIFAVVMYLVYYIAMVTVGSAATDWANDGLFGDGWHLFGIGTSEYTEVADNYTAASEAISAYYELDTEADDFDPDAALADMKAVQPDSASTTIEVEDEETLAMNDMTVYYDAIPADADEETTVGMSYLDAVTYFEENGFDEPDPADYGVWVPGVPVLIGNALEAAGAADWLNGLILDGIVAGVGAVLGFVPQMLVLFLMLAFLEACGYMARIAFVLDRIFRKFGLS
;
A
#
# COMPACT_ATOMS: atom_id res chain seq x y z
N TYR A 1 44.88 21.22 37.23
CA TYR A 1 44.41 21.58 35.86
C TYR A 1 45.47 22.26 35.00
N VAL A 2 46.39 23.09 35.57
CA VAL A 2 47.42 23.79 34.79
C VAL A 2 48.42 22.81 34.15
N TYR A 3 48.83 21.76 34.85
CA TYR A 3 49.75 20.73 34.36
C TYR A 3 49.14 19.91 33.20
N ILE A 4 47.84 19.60 33.27
CA ILE A 4 47.12 18.91 32.20
C ILE A 4 46.99 19.80 30.93
N ALA A 5 46.76 21.09 31.12
CA ALA A 5 46.69 22.07 30.04
C ALA A 5 48.05 22.24 29.31
N GLU A 6 49.18 22.17 30.02
CA GLU A 6 50.53 22.23 29.43
C GLU A 6 50.88 20.95 28.66
N LEU A 7 50.51 19.76 29.20
CA LEU A 7 50.67 18.48 28.54
C LEU A 7 49.83 18.38 27.25
N ILE A 8 48.60 18.83 27.30
CA ILE A 8 47.72 18.86 26.10
C ILE A 8 48.30 19.82 25.05
N LYS A 9 48.84 20.95 25.45
CA LYS A 9 49.46 21.93 24.53
C LYS A 9 50.69 21.39 23.82
N SER A 10 51.46 20.50 24.47
CA SER A 10 52.66 19.88 23.88
C SER A 10 52.34 18.71 22.94
N CYS A 11 51.26 17.99 23.21
CA CYS A 11 50.85 16.78 22.46
C CYS A 11 49.81 17.05 21.36
N TYR A 12 49.05 18.15 21.45
CA TYR A 12 47.93 18.43 20.53
C TYR A 12 48.25 19.59 19.58
N LYS A 13 48.64 19.26 18.36
CA LYS A 13 48.81 20.23 17.27
C LYS A 13 47.49 20.32 16.49
N LYS A 14 46.67 21.34 16.78
CA LYS A 14 45.41 21.58 16.06
C LYS A 14 45.70 21.90 14.59
N HIS A 15 45.44 20.94 13.70
CA HIS A 15 45.79 21.04 12.27
C HIS A 15 44.85 21.97 11.48
N ASN A 16 43.68 22.30 12.03
CA ASN A 16 42.69 23.21 11.43
C ASN A 16 42.36 24.37 12.39
N GLN A 17 43.18 25.40 12.39
CA GLN A 17 42.86 26.66 13.07
C GLN A 17 42.05 27.53 12.09
N GLY A 18 40.73 27.62 12.30
CA GLY A 18 39.90 28.65 11.66
C GLY A 18 38.84 28.22 10.65
N GLN A 19 38.78 26.96 10.27
CA GLN A 19 37.64 26.50 9.45
C GLN A 19 36.58 25.87 10.34
N LEU A 20 35.36 26.44 10.31
CA LEU A 20 34.18 25.85 10.93
C LEU A 20 33.95 24.47 10.31
N SER A 21 33.82 23.43 11.12
CA SER A 21 33.41 22.11 10.69
C SER A 21 32.08 22.22 9.97
N ALA A 22 31.77 21.29 9.04
CA ALA A 22 30.46 21.23 8.39
C ALA A 22 29.33 21.11 9.44
N SER A 23 29.57 20.39 10.53
CA SER A 23 28.68 20.31 11.67
C SER A 23 28.42 21.66 12.33
N ASP A 24 29.50 22.47 12.55
CA ASP A 24 29.36 23.79 13.17
C ASP A 24 28.59 24.79 12.30
N LYS A 25 28.68 24.65 10.96
CA LYS A 25 27.90 25.46 10.02
C LYS A 25 26.42 25.11 10.05
N ILE A 26 26.13 23.80 10.07
CA ILE A 26 24.75 23.28 10.20
C ILE A 26 24.15 23.70 11.54
N ASP A 27 24.93 23.58 12.63
CA ASP A 27 24.51 24.00 13.96
C ASP A 27 24.16 25.47 14.03
N ARG A 28 24.92 26.31 13.39
CA ARG A 28 24.68 27.76 13.37
C ARG A 28 23.36 28.11 12.65
N ILE A 29 22.98 27.32 11.66
CA ILE A 29 21.74 27.52 10.91
C ILE A 29 20.53 26.96 11.71
N VAL A 30 20.66 25.72 12.17
CA VAL A 30 19.59 24.99 12.88
C VAL A 30 19.27 25.59 14.25
N THR A 31 20.28 26.11 14.96
CA THR A 31 20.12 26.77 16.27
C THR A 31 19.82 28.27 16.17
N ASN A 32 19.65 28.80 14.96
CA ASN A 32 19.30 30.22 14.76
C ASN A 32 17.89 30.46 15.34
N ARG A 33 17.76 31.56 16.09
CA ARG A 33 16.54 31.95 16.80
C ARG A 33 15.29 32.07 15.92
N TRP A 34 15.45 32.49 14.67
CA TRP A 34 14.36 32.73 13.74
C TRP A 34 14.17 31.58 12.75
N LEU A 35 15.26 30.90 12.37
CA LEU A 35 15.24 29.84 11.40
C LEU A 35 15.05 28.45 12.02
N GLY A 36 15.39 28.28 13.30
CA GLY A 36 15.34 26.96 13.96
C GLY A 36 13.92 26.38 14.00
N LEU A 37 12.91 27.19 14.28
CA LEU A 37 11.51 26.71 14.34
C LEU A 37 10.93 26.35 12.95
N PRO A 38 11.08 27.18 11.90
CA PRO A 38 10.69 26.79 10.54
C PRO A 38 11.44 25.55 10.03
N ILE A 39 12.76 25.46 10.28
CA ILE A 39 13.55 24.28 9.88
C ILE A 39 13.03 23.02 10.59
N PHE A 40 12.72 23.13 11.88
CA PHE A 40 12.12 22.03 12.63
C PHE A 40 10.80 21.58 12.01
N ALA A 41 9.90 22.51 11.67
CA ALA A 41 8.63 22.20 11.03
C ALA A 41 8.82 21.48 9.68
N VAL A 42 9.78 21.93 8.87
CA VAL A 42 10.11 21.30 7.58
C VAL A 42 10.70 19.90 7.78
N VAL A 43 11.61 19.71 8.74
CA VAL A 43 12.22 18.40 9.01
C VAL A 43 11.16 17.42 9.53
N MET A 44 10.30 17.86 10.47
CA MET A 44 9.22 17.02 10.97
C MET A 44 8.19 16.68 9.89
N TYR A 45 7.86 17.64 9.03
CA TYR A 45 7.00 17.39 7.87
C TYR A 45 7.61 16.36 6.93
N LEU A 46 8.91 16.48 6.62
CA LEU A 46 9.64 15.52 5.78
C LEU A 46 9.63 14.10 6.39
N VAL A 47 9.92 13.99 7.68
CA VAL A 47 9.87 12.71 8.39
C VAL A 47 8.48 12.10 8.34
N TYR A 48 7.46 12.90 8.61
CA TYR A 48 6.08 12.45 8.57
C TYR A 48 5.65 12.05 7.16
N TYR A 49 6.02 12.83 6.16
CA TYR A 49 5.74 12.55 4.76
C TYR A 49 6.38 11.23 4.30
N ILE A 50 7.66 11.00 4.65
CA ILE A 50 8.35 9.74 4.31
C ILE A 50 7.72 8.56 5.04
N ALA A 51 7.39 8.72 6.34
CA ALA A 51 6.86 7.64 7.15
C ALA A 51 5.40 7.31 6.87
N MET A 52 4.59 8.28 6.44
CA MET A 52 3.14 8.09 6.27
C MET A 52 2.70 7.99 4.82
N VAL A 53 3.33 8.75 3.91
CA VAL A 53 2.85 8.91 2.53
C VAL A 53 3.67 8.11 1.52
N THR A 54 4.96 7.85 1.79
CA THR A 54 5.83 7.18 0.82
C THR A 54 6.26 5.79 1.28
N VAL A 55 7.38 5.70 2.00
CA VAL A 55 7.96 4.41 2.42
C VAL A 55 7.05 3.67 3.40
N GLY A 56 6.39 4.42 4.29
CA GLY A 56 5.52 3.80 5.30
C GLY A 56 4.24 3.22 4.70
N SER A 57 3.57 3.94 3.77
CA SER A 57 2.40 3.41 3.05
C SER A 57 2.78 2.18 2.23
N ALA A 58 3.78 2.28 1.35
CA ALA A 58 4.22 1.15 0.54
C ALA A 58 4.61 -0.09 1.36
N ALA A 59 5.19 0.10 2.55
CA ALA A 59 5.49 -1.01 3.45
C ALA A 59 4.25 -1.59 4.13
N THR A 60 3.24 -0.76 4.38
CA THR A 60 1.95 -1.17 4.95
C THR A 60 1.12 -1.91 3.91
N ASP A 61 1.04 -1.40 2.67
CA ASP A 61 0.33 -2.03 1.56
C ASP A 61 0.94 -3.41 1.27
N TRP A 62 2.29 -3.49 1.19
CA TRP A 62 2.95 -4.79 1.07
C TRP A 62 2.64 -5.75 2.24
N ALA A 63 2.52 -5.25 3.47
CA ALA A 63 2.20 -6.10 4.60
C ALA A 63 0.73 -6.55 4.61
N ASN A 64 -0.20 -5.67 4.23
CA ASN A 64 -1.61 -5.99 4.21
C ASN A 64 -1.95 -6.92 3.03
N ASP A 65 -1.57 -6.55 1.82
CA ASP A 65 -1.97 -7.28 0.61
C ASP A 65 -1.06 -8.49 0.36
N GLY A 66 0.24 -8.32 0.64
CA GLY A 66 1.21 -9.39 0.45
C GLY A 66 1.28 -10.36 1.62
N LEU A 67 1.72 -9.92 2.81
CA LEU A 67 2.01 -10.82 3.92
C LEU A 67 0.73 -11.35 4.60
N PHE A 68 -0.27 -10.48 4.81
CA PHE A 68 -1.54 -10.81 5.47
C PHE A 68 -2.73 -10.89 4.52
N GLY A 69 -2.53 -10.62 3.23
CA GLY A 69 -3.47 -10.87 2.15
C GLY A 69 -3.10 -12.13 1.35
N ASP A 70 -3.32 -12.07 0.05
CA ASP A 70 -3.18 -13.22 -0.84
C ASP A 70 -1.73 -13.60 -1.11
N GLY A 71 -0.81 -12.64 -1.10
CA GLY A 71 0.60 -12.88 -1.34
C GLY A 71 1.24 -11.79 -2.20
N TRP A 72 2.47 -12.05 -2.67
CA TRP A 72 3.19 -11.08 -3.50
C TRP A 72 4.16 -11.77 -4.47
N HIS A 73 4.44 -11.11 -5.59
CA HIS A 73 5.50 -11.53 -6.49
C HIS A 73 6.87 -11.11 -5.95
N LEU A 74 7.76 -12.10 -5.79
CA LEU A 74 9.10 -11.86 -5.26
C LEU A 74 9.90 -10.95 -6.20
N PHE A 75 10.40 -9.84 -5.65
CA PHE A 75 11.07 -8.75 -6.39
C PHE A 75 10.24 -8.13 -7.52
N GLY A 76 8.92 -8.26 -7.50
CA GLY A 76 8.02 -7.74 -8.53
C GLY A 76 8.08 -8.50 -9.86
N ILE A 77 8.67 -9.71 -9.87
CA ILE A 77 8.77 -10.52 -11.09
C ILE A 77 7.41 -11.13 -11.40
N GLY A 78 6.80 -10.72 -12.51
CA GLY A 78 5.48 -11.16 -12.93
C GLY A 78 4.31 -10.22 -12.52
N THR A 79 4.54 -9.28 -11.60
CA THR A 79 3.47 -8.39 -11.11
C THR A 79 2.75 -7.66 -12.24
N SER A 80 3.46 -7.04 -13.17
CA SER A 80 2.81 -6.26 -14.24
C SER A 80 2.01 -7.13 -15.21
N GLU A 81 2.47 -8.35 -15.48
CA GLU A 81 1.77 -9.30 -16.33
C GLU A 81 0.51 -9.83 -15.64
N TYR A 82 0.62 -10.20 -14.36
CA TYR A 82 -0.51 -10.60 -13.56
C TYR A 82 -1.55 -9.48 -13.42
N THR A 83 -1.12 -8.25 -13.07
CA THR A 83 -2.03 -7.11 -12.92
C THR A 83 -2.83 -6.85 -14.19
N GLU A 84 -2.17 -6.87 -15.36
CA GLU A 84 -2.86 -6.67 -16.66
C GLU A 84 -3.95 -7.73 -16.89
N VAL A 85 -3.67 -8.98 -16.57
CA VAL A 85 -4.64 -10.08 -16.75
C VAL A 85 -5.75 -10.02 -15.70
N ALA A 86 -5.41 -9.72 -14.45
CA ALA A 86 -6.39 -9.57 -13.36
C ALA A 86 -7.33 -8.38 -13.60
N ASP A 87 -6.80 -7.24 -14.02
CA ASP A 87 -7.60 -6.05 -14.36
C ASP A 87 -8.58 -6.34 -15.50
N ASN A 88 -8.12 -7.07 -16.54
CA ASN A 88 -9.00 -7.47 -17.64
C ASN A 88 -10.08 -8.46 -17.19
N TYR A 89 -9.75 -9.40 -16.31
CA TYR A 89 -10.72 -10.33 -15.75
C TYR A 89 -11.77 -9.61 -14.90
N THR A 90 -11.33 -8.69 -14.03
CA THR A 90 -12.21 -7.88 -13.19
C THR A 90 -13.15 -7.02 -14.05
N ALA A 91 -12.60 -6.29 -15.03
CA ALA A 91 -13.40 -5.47 -15.94
C ALA A 91 -14.41 -6.33 -16.75
N ALA A 92 -14.03 -7.53 -17.16
CA ALA A 92 -14.94 -8.46 -17.84
C ALA A 92 -16.05 -8.96 -16.90
N SER A 93 -15.71 -9.31 -15.66
CA SER A 93 -16.69 -9.78 -14.66
C SER A 93 -17.70 -8.70 -14.29
N GLU A 94 -17.22 -7.47 -14.08
CA GLU A 94 -18.07 -6.29 -13.83
C GLU A 94 -18.99 -5.99 -15.02
N ALA A 95 -18.45 -6.03 -16.25
CA ALA A 95 -19.25 -5.81 -17.45
C ALA A 95 -20.33 -6.87 -17.64
N ILE A 96 -20.04 -8.14 -17.33
CA ILE A 96 -21.05 -9.22 -17.38
C ILE A 96 -22.10 -9.01 -16.30
N SER A 97 -21.72 -8.69 -15.06
CA SER A 97 -22.64 -8.52 -13.92
C SER A 97 -23.72 -7.47 -14.19
N ALA A 98 -23.46 -6.51 -15.06
CA ALA A 98 -24.39 -5.46 -15.45
C ALA A 98 -25.64 -5.97 -16.21
N TYR A 99 -25.52 -7.09 -16.91
CA TYR A 99 -26.56 -7.60 -17.80
C TYR A 99 -26.89 -9.09 -17.60
N TYR A 100 -26.00 -9.83 -16.93
CA TYR A 100 -26.15 -11.26 -16.68
C TYR A 100 -25.60 -11.63 -15.30
N GLU A 101 -26.36 -12.39 -14.53
CA GLU A 101 -25.92 -12.90 -13.23
C GLU A 101 -25.08 -14.16 -13.46
N LEU A 102 -23.75 -14.03 -13.33
CA LEU A 102 -22.80 -15.11 -13.49
C LEU A 102 -22.41 -15.65 -12.11
N ASP A 103 -22.66 -16.94 -11.87
CA ASP A 103 -22.23 -17.66 -10.68
C ASP A 103 -21.31 -18.82 -11.08
N THR A 104 -20.00 -18.56 -11.02
CA THR A 104 -18.95 -19.55 -11.36
C THR A 104 -18.69 -20.55 -10.25
N GLU A 105 -19.17 -20.29 -9.01
CA GLU A 105 -18.99 -21.16 -7.84
C GLU A 105 -20.13 -22.18 -7.68
N ALA A 106 -21.16 -22.11 -8.50
CA ALA A 106 -22.27 -23.05 -8.44
C ALA A 106 -21.82 -24.48 -8.73
N ASP A 107 -22.28 -25.44 -7.94
CA ASP A 107 -21.96 -26.87 -8.08
C ASP A 107 -22.28 -27.44 -9.47
N ASP A 108 -23.22 -26.82 -10.21
CA ASP A 108 -23.68 -27.21 -11.54
C ASP A 108 -23.28 -26.21 -12.64
N PHE A 109 -22.26 -25.40 -12.40
CA PHE A 109 -21.77 -24.44 -13.39
C PHE A 109 -21.30 -25.11 -14.67
N ASP A 110 -21.91 -24.72 -15.80
CA ASP A 110 -21.53 -25.19 -17.15
C ASP A 110 -21.05 -23.99 -17.98
N PRO A 111 -19.74 -23.91 -18.28
CA PRO A 111 -19.16 -22.81 -19.04
C PRO A 111 -19.78 -22.62 -20.44
N ASP A 112 -20.11 -23.72 -21.14
CA ASP A 112 -20.68 -23.66 -22.49
C ASP A 112 -22.11 -23.13 -22.45
N ALA A 113 -22.91 -23.54 -21.43
CA ALA A 113 -24.24 -23.02 -21.22
C ALA A 113 -24.23 -21.55 -20.83
N ALA A 114 -23.36 -21.15 -19.90
CA ALA A 114 -23.19 -19.75 -19.49
C ALA A 114 -22.83 -18.85 -20.67
N LEU A 115 -21.87 -19.25 -21.51
CA LEU A 115 -21.49 -18.52 -22.73
C LEU A 115 -22.66 -18.40 -23.72
N ALA A 116 -23.46 -19.45 -23.89
CA ALA A 116 -24.63 -19.43 -24.78
C ALA A 116 -25.67 -18.45 -24.26
N ASP A 117 -25.93 -18.45 -22.96
CA ASP A 117 -26.88 -17.57 -22.30
C ASP A 117 -26.44 -16.12 -22.35
N MET A 118 -25.13 -15.83 -22.08
CA MET A 118 -24.54 -14.49 -22.18
C MET A 118 -24.65 -13.95 -23.61
N LYS A 119 -24.39 -14.76 -24.65
CA LYS A 119 -24.56 -14.38 -26.05
C LYS A 119 -26.01 -14.15 -26.45
N ALA A 120 -26.96 -14.71 -25.72
CA ALA A 120 -28.40 -14.56 -25.97
C ALA A 120 -29.00 -13.34 -25.28
N VAL A 121 -28.27 -12.68 -24.37
CA VAL A 121 -28.75 -11.48 -23.65
C VAL A 121 -29.09 -10.38 -24.66
N GLN A 122 -30.30 -9.83 -24.54
CA GLN A 122 -30.73 -8.65 -25.28
C GLN A 122 -30.95 -7.51 -24.29
N PRO A 123 -30.17 -6.44 -24.38
CA PRO A 123 -30.26 -5.35 -23.43
C PRO A 123 -31.50 -4.49 -23.67
N ASP A 124 -32.07 -3.99 -22.60
CA ASP A 124 -33.16 -2.99 -22.65
C ASP A 124 -32.59 -1.59 -22.94
N SER A 125 -31.30 -1.34 -22.72
CA SER A 125 -30.60 -0.07 -22.92
C SER A 125 -29.17 -0.30 -23.42
N ALA A 126 -28.61 0.69 -24.10
CA ALA A 126 -27.22 0.66 -24.60
C ALA A 126 -26.18 0.74 -23.49
N SER A 127 -26.55 1.24 -22.31
CA SER A 127 -25.72 1.28 -21.12
C SER A 127 -26.55 1.12 -19.87
N THR A 128 -25.93 0.63 -18.81
CA THR A 128 -26.51 0.51 -17.47
C THR A 128 -25.49 0.92 -16.43
N THR A 129 -25.91 1.13 -15.20
CA THR A 129 -25.02 1.50 -14.09
C THR A 129 -25.04 0.39 -13.05
N ILE A 130 -23.86 0.06 -12.56
CA ILE A 130 -23.63 -0.89 -11.46
C ILE A 130 -22.91 -0.18 -10.33
N GLU A 131 -23.07 -0.67 -9.11
CA GLU A 131 -22.27 -0.24 -7.96
C GLU A 131 -21.05 -1.16 -7.86
N VAL A 132 -19.85 -0.56 -7.93
CA VAL A 132 -18.57 -1.27 -7.79
C VAL A 132 -17.90 -0.76 -6.52
N GLU A 133 -17.40 -1.67 -5.71
CA GLU A 133 -16.62 -1.32 -4.52
C GLU A 133 -15.18 -0.97 -4.93
N ASP A 134 -14.73 0.21 -4.50
CA ASP A 134 -13.36 0.65 -4.66
C ASP A 134 -12.46 -0.07 -3.64
N GLU A 135 -11.48 -0.82 -4.11
CA GLU A 135 -10.62 -1.65 -3.27
C GLU A 135 -9.80 -0.86 -2.24
N GLU A 136 -9.44 0.41 -2.53
CA GLU A 136 -8.63 1.23 -1.62
C GLU A 136 -9.48 1.92 -0.56
N THR A 137 -10.65 2.42 -0.95
CA THR A 137 -11.48 3.27 -0.08
C THR A 137 -12.68 2.53 0.52
N LEU A 138 -12.99 1.33 0.03
CA LEU A 138 -14.20 0.55 0.32
C LEU A 138 -15.49 1.36 0.07
N ALA A 139 -15.43 2.33 -0.82
CA ALA A 139 -16.56 3.14 -1.22
C ALA A 139 -17.26 2.50 -2.41
N MET A 140 -18.60 2.47 -2.37
CA MET A 140 -19.39 2.04 -3.52
C MET A 140 -19.45 3.18 -4.53
N ASN A 141 -18.97 2.94 -5.73
CA ASN A 141 -18.96 3.89 -6.84
C ASN A 141 -19.92 3.43 -7.94
N ASP A 142 -20.66 4.37 -8.48
CA ASP A 142 -21.53 4.13 -9.63
C ASP A 142 -20.69 4.07 -10.91
N MET A 143 -20.58 2.87 -11.52
CA MET A 143 -19.84 2.65 -12.77
C MET A 143 -20.80 2.36 -13.92
N THR A 144 -20.57 2.99 -15.06
CA THR A 144 -21.36 2.79 -16.28
C THR A 144 -20.78 1.67 -17.12
N VAL A 145 -21.61 0.71 -17.50
CA VAL A 145 -21.28 -0.38 -18.43
C VAL A 145 -22.02 -0.19 -19.74
N TYR A 146 -21.28 -0.20 -20.84
CA TYR A 146 -21.83 -0.17 -22.18
C TYR A 146 -22.01 -1.58 -22.73
N TYR A 147 -23.12 -1.81 -23.47
CA TYR A 147 -23.39 -3.12 -24.03
C TYR A 147 -22.52 -3.45 -25.24
N ASP A 148 -22.51 -2.58 -26.28
CA ASP A 148 -21.79 -2.85 -27.55
C ASP A 148 -20.33 -2.38 -27.51
N ALA A 149 -20.12 -1.09 -27.32
CA ALA A 149 -18.80 -0.48 -27.33
C ALA A 149 -18.77 0.76 -26.44
N ILE A 150 -17.63 1.02 -25.81
CA ILE A 150 -17.41 2.20 -24.99
C ILE A 150 -17.21 3.40 -25.93
N PRO A 151 -18.01 4.49 -25.80
CA PRO A 151 -17.79 5.70 -26.60
C PRO A 151 -16.43 6.34 -26.32
N ALA A 152 -15.81 6.93 -27.33
CA ALA A 152 -14.49 7.56 -27.20
C ALA A 152 -14.47 8.80 -26.28
N ASP A 153 -15.64 9.35 -25.94
CA ASP A 153 -15.84 10.48 -25.03
C ASP A 153 -16.39 10.04 -23.65
N ALA A 154 -16.44 8.73 -23.39
CA ALA A 154 -16.82 8.22 -22.07
C ALA A 154 -15.77 8.60 -21.03
N ASP A 155 -16.22 8.88 -19.81
CA ASP A 155 -15.35 9.21 -18.69
C ASP A 155 -14.77 7.90 -18.12
N GLU A 156 -13.44 7.76 -18.20
CA GLU A 156 -12.71 6.57 -17.73
C GLU A 156 -12.89 6.34 -16.22
N GLU A 157 -13.05 7.41 -15.42
CA GLU A 157 -13.21 7.28 -13.95
C GLU A 157 -14.58 6.71 -13.53
N THR A 158 -15.58 6.81 -14.41
CA THR A 158 -16.96 6.37 -14.13
C THR A 158 -17.46 5.31 -15.09
N THR A 159 -16.57 4.71 -15.89
CA THR A 159 -16.91 3.69 -16.88
C THR A 159 -16.08 2.44 -16.64
N VAL A 160 -16.73 1.27 -16.64
CA VAL A 160 -16.01 -0.01 -16.62
C VAL A 160 -15.17 -0.15 -17.87
N GLY A 161 -13.91 -0.57 -17.72
CA GLY A 161 -12.92 -0.59 -18.79
C GLY A 161 -13.21 -1.55 -19.97
N MET A 162 -14.31 -2.29 -19.91
CA MET A 162 -14.71 -3.27 -20.92
C MET A 162 -16.23 -3.17 -21.22
N SER A 163 -16.62 -3.34 -22.49
CA SER A 163 -18.04 -3.45 -22.86
C SER A 163 -18.55 -4.88 -22.60
N TYR A 164 -19.88 -5.05 -22.49
CA TYR A 164 -20.47 -6.38 -22.30
C TYR A 164 -20.08 -7.37 -23.40
N LEU A 165 -20.14 -6.97 -24.68
CA LEU A 165 -19.78 -7.86 -25.79
C LEU A 165 -18.29 -8.20 -25.84
N ASP A 166 -17.44 -7.26 -25.48
CA ASP A 166 -16.00 -7.52 -25.34
C ASP A 166 -15.74 -8.49 -24.16
N ALA A 167 -16.47 -8.35 -23.05
CA ALA A 167 -16.38 -9.24 -21.90
C ALA A 167 -16.84 -10.68 -22.24
N VAL A 168 -17.93 -10.82 -23.00
CA VAL A 168 -18.36 -12.14 -23.51
C VAL A 168 -17.28 -12.78 -24.38
N THR A 169 -16.62 -11.97 -25.23
CA THR A 169 -15.52 -12.45 -26.07
C THR A 169 -14.31 -12.82 -25.21
N TYR A 170 -14.01 -12.03 -24.20
CA TYR A 170 -12.92 -12.30 -23.25
C TYR A 170 -13.11 -13.67 -22.57
N PHE A 171 -14.30 -13.97 -22.03
CA PHE A 171 -14.59 -15.25 -21.39
C PHE A 171 -14.61 -16.42 -22.38
N GLU A 172 -15.01 -16.19 -23.64
CA GLU A 172 -14.93 -17.21 -24.69
C GLU A 172 -13.48 -17.60 -25.02
N GLU A 173 -12.55 -16.64 -24.97
CA GLU A 173 -11.15 -16.85 -25.30
C GLU A 173 -10.30 -17.34 -24.12
N ASN A 174 -10.57 -16.86 -22.90
CA ASN A 174 -9.75 -17.09 -21.71
C ASN A 174 -10.35 -18.06 -20.70
N GLY A 175 -11.66 -18.36 -20.81
CA GLY A 175 -12.38 -19.14 -19.79
C GLY A 175 -12.88 -18.31 -18.63
N PHE A 176 -13.46 -18.97 -17.62
CA PHE A 176 -14.09 -18.34 -16.47
C PHE A 176 -13.25 -18.39 -15.20
N ASP A 177 -12.12 -19.08 -15.24
CA ASP A 177 -11.24 -19.23 -14.08
C ASP A 177 -10.57 -17.90 -13.78
N GLU A 178 -10.58 -17.50 -12.50
CA GLU A 178 -9.84 -16.34 -12.04
C GLU A 178 -8.34 -16.56 -12.25
N PRO A 179 -7.60 -15.54 -12.73
CA PRO A 179 -6.17 -15.66 -12.96
C PRO A 179 -5.40 -16.00 -11.68
N ASP A 180 -4.67 -17.13 -11.67
CA ASP A 180 -3.83 -17.50 -10.53
C ASP A 180 -2.51 -16.70 -10.57
N PRO A 181 -2.24 -15.87 -9.56
CA PRO A 181 -0.97 -15.12 -9.50
C PRO A 181 0.28 -16.01 -9.51
N ALA A 182 0.15 -17.29 -9.16
CA ALA A 182 1.26 -18.24 -9.18
C ALA A 182 1.73 -18.61 -10.60
N ASP A 183 0.90 -18.41 -11.62
CA ASP A 183 1.24 -18.67 -13.03
C ASP A 183 2.13 -17.56 -13.64
N TYR A 184 2.22 -16.40 -12.96
CA TYR A 184 2.92 -15.21 -13.42
C TYR A 184 4.17 -14.93 -12.59
N GLY A 185 5.29 -15.59 -12.86
CA GLY A 185 6.57 -15.30 -12.20
C GLY A 185 6.81 -16.05 -10.90
N VAL A 186 7.37 -15.38 -9.88
CA VAL A 186 7.71 -16.01 -8.59
C VAL A 186 6.75 -15.51 -7.52
N TRP A 187 5.70 -16.26 -7.33
CA TRP A 187 4.67 -15.96 -6.32
C TRP A 187 5.04 -16.49 -4.94
N VAL A 188 4.81 -15.67 -3.92
CA VAL A 188 4.93 -16.03 -2.50
C VAL A 188 3.55 -15.85 -1.87
N PRO A 189 2.86 -16.93 -1.53
CA PRO A 189 1.53 -16.84 -0.93
C PRO A 189 1.57 -16.18 0.44
N GLY A 190 0.55 -15.42 0.76
CA GLY A 190 0.40 -14.78 2.06
C GLY A 190 0.16 -15.77 3.19
N VAL A 191 0.24 -15.29 4.42
CA VAL A 191 0.03 -16.11 5.63
C VAL A 191 -1.39 -16.71 5.67
N PRO A 192 -2.47 -15.98 5.31
CA PRO A 192 -3.82 -16.56 5.25
C PRO A 192 -3.91 -17.74 4.29
N VAL A 193 -3.37 -17.60 3.08
CA VAL A 193 -3.37 -18.65 2.05
C VAL A 193 -2.61 -19.88 2.52
N LEU A 194 -1.42 -19.70 3.13
CA LEU A 194 -0.64 -20.82 3.68
C LEU A 194 -1.39 -21.55 4.80
N ILE A 195 -2.09 -20.82 5.66
CA ILE A 195 -2.88 -21.40 6.76
C ILE A 195 -4.12 -22.10 6.18
N GLY A 196 -4.82 -21.49 5.22
CA GLY A 196 -5.97 -22.07 4.53
C GLY A 196 -5.62 -23.42 3.90
N ASN A 197 -4.58 -23.45 3.07
CA ASN A 197 -4.09 -24.67 2.44
C ASN A 197 -3.71 -25.76 3.47
N ALA A 198 -3.14 -25.38 4.61
CA ALA A 198 -2.80 -26.33 5.67
C ALA A 198 -4.04 -26.89 6.39
N LEU A 199 -5.06 -26.07 6.59
CA LEU A 199 -6.33 -26.48 7.21
C LEU A 199 -7.13 -27.41 6.28
N GLU A 200 -7.18 -27.09 4.99
CA GLU A 200 -7.80 -27.95 3.96
C GLU A 200 -7.11 -29.31 3.86
N ALA A 201 -5.78 -29.32 3.82
CA ALA A 201 -4.98 -30.54 3.82
C ALA A 201 -5.20 -31.38 5.09
N ALA A 202 -5.51 -30.75 6.23
CA ALA A 202 -5.83 -31.41 7.48
C ALA A 202 -7.30 -31.90 7.54
N GLY A 203 -8.15 -31.55 6.55
CA GLY A 203 -9.58 -31.87 6.53
C GLY A 203 -10.35 -31.11 7.61
N ALA A 204 -10.01 -29.87 7.86
CA ALA A 204 -10.68 -29.03 8.83
C ALA A 204 -12.12 -28.73 8.38
N ALA A 205 -13.03 -28.64 9.34
CA ALA A 205 -14.41 -28.29 9.02
C ALA A 205 -14.53 -26.79 8.66
N ASP A 206 -15.46 -26.42 7.76
CA ASP A 206 -15.63 -25.06 7.23
C ASP A 206 -15.77 -24.00 8.33
N TRP A 207 -16.53 -24.28 9.40
CA TRP A 207 -16.66 -23.38 10.54
C TRP A 207 -15.32 -23.09 11.24
N LEU A 208 -14.38 -24.07 11.23
CA LEU A 208 -13.06 -23.92 11.84
C LEU A 208 -12.14 -23.12 10.92
N ASN A 209 -12.26 -23.31 9.61
CA ASN A 209 -11.56 -22.50 8.60
C ASN A 209 -11.96 -21.03 8.76
N GLY A 210 -13.26 -20.72 8.76
CA GLY A 210 -13.74 -19.36 8.98
C GLY A 210 -13.29 -18.76 10.33
N LEU A 211 -13.36 -19.53 11.43
CA LEU A 211 -12.90 -19.04 12.72
C LEU A 211 -11.40 -18.69 12.73
N ILE A 212 -10.58 -19.50 12.09
CA ILE A 212 -9.11 -19.29 12.07
C ILE A 212 -8.76 -18.19 11.07
N LEU A 213 -9.24 -18.23 9.83
CA LEU A 213 -8.90 -17.29 8.78
C LEU A 213 -9.54 -15.93 9.03
N ASP A 214 -10.87 -15.86 9.12
CA ASP A 214 -11.61 -14.60 9.25
C ASP A 214 -11.55 -14.02 10.66
N GLY A 215 -11.45 -14.87 11.69
CA GLY A 215 -11.37 -14.42 13.07
C GLY A 215 -9.95 -14.11 13.53
N ILE A 216 -9.06 -15.12 13.53
CA ILE A 216 -7.74 -14.98 14.13
C ILE A 216 -6.76 -14.33 13.15
N VAL A 217 -6.64 -14.87 11.93
CA VAL A 217 -5.62 -14.44 10.98
C VAL A 217 -5.92 -13.04 10.47
N ALA A 218 -7.16 -12.76 10.07
CA ALA A 218 -7.60 -11.43 9.64
C ALA A 218 -7.48 -10.41 10.78
N GLY A 219 -7.89 -10.78 12.02
CA GLY A 219 -7.76 -9.89 13.18
C GLY A 219 -6.32 -9.57 13.55
N VAL A 220 -5.41 -10.55 13.49
CA VAL A 220 -3.97 -10.34 13.70
C VAL A 220 -3.37 -9.53 12.55
N GLY A 221 -3.74 -9.83 11.30
CA GLY A 221 -3.31 -9.13 10.10
C GLY A 221 -3.64 -7.65 10.16
N ALA A 222 -4.88 -7.30 10.50
CA ALA A 222 -5.32 -5.92 10.65
C ALA A 222 -4.48 -5.10 11.65
N VAL A 223 -4.02 -5.74 12.76
CA VAL A 223 -3.16 -5.07 13.74
C VAL A 223 -1.71 -5.00 13.26
N LEU A 224 -1.19 -6.10 12.71
CA LEU A 224 0.21 -6.17 12.24
C LEU A 224 0.45 -5.38 10.96
N GLY A 225 -0.58 -5.13 10.17
CA GLY A 225 -0.51 -4.29 8.98
C GLY A 225 -0.03 -2.86 9.24
N PHE A 226 -0.29 -2.30 10.44
CA PHE A 226 0.23 -0.98 10.84
C PHE A 226 1.68 -0.98 11.34
N VAL A 227 2.23 -2.14 11.67
CA VAL A 227 3.58 -2.25 12.24
C VAL A 227 4.66 -1.71 11.31
N PRO A 228 4.67 -1.97 9.98
CA PRO A 228 5.68 -1.45 9.08
C PRO A 228 5.73 0.08 9.07
N GLN A 229 4.58 0.74 9.02
CA GLN A 229 4.49 2.21 9.04
C GLN A 229 5.06 2.79 10.35
N MET A 230 4.69 2.19 11.48
CA MET A 230 5.22 2.60 12.78
C MET A 230 6.73 2.37 12.88
N LEU A 231 7.22 1.26 12.33
CA LEU A 231 8.65 0.95 12.31
C LEU A 231 9.43 2.00 11.51
N VAL A 232 8.95 2.38 10.32
CA VAL A 232 9.57 3.46 9.50
C VAL A 232 9.57 4.77 10.27
N LEU A 233 8.48 5.14 10.94
CA LEU A 233 8.39 6.36 11.74
C LEU A 233 9.42 6.33 12.87
N PHE A 234 9.49 5.26 13.66
CA PHE A 234 10.47 5.12 14.74
C PHE A 234 11.90 5.13 14.25
N LEU A 235 12.18 4.50 13.10
CA LEU A 235 13.50 4.50 12.47
C LEU A 235 13.92 5.93 12.06
N MET A 236 13.00 6.70 11.49
CA MET A 236 13.25 8.11 11.15
C MET A 236 13.50 8.96 12.40
N LEU A 237 12.70 8.78 13.46
CA LEU A 237 12.91 9.47 14.74
C LEU A 237 14.25 9.09 15.40
N ALA A 238 14.58 7.80 15.42
CA ALA A 238 15.87 7.32 15.93
C ALA A 238 17.07 7.90 15.14
N PHE A 239 16.92 8.03 13.81
CA PHE A 239 17.92 8.71 12.98
C PHE A 239 18.10 10.18 13.37
N LEU A 240 17.02 10.93 13.58
CA LEU A 240 17.08 12.32 14.05
C LEU A 240 17.71 12.45 15.43
N GLU A 241 17.43 11.49 16.32
CA GLU A 241 18.04 11.43 17.64
C GLU A 241 19.54 11.12 17.55
N ALA A 242 19.94 10.12 16.75
CA ALA A 242 21.34 9.74 16.54
C ALA A 242 22.17 10.87 15.91
N CYS A 243 21.58 11.68 15.01
CA CYS A 243 22.22 12.88 14.47
C CYS A 243 22.34 14.02 15.49
N GLY A 244 21.79 13.87 16.69
CA GLY A 244 21.75 14.91 17.72
C GLY A 244 20.84 16.09 17.38
N TYR A 245 19.97 15.94 16.38
CA TYR A 245 19.04 16.99 15.98
C TYR A 245 18.02 17.31 17.07
N MET A 246 17.50 16.27 17.74
CA MET A 246 16.51 16.43 18.82
C MET A 246 17.05 17.24 20.01
N ALA A 247 18.31 17.03 20.39
CA ALA A 247 18.95 17.81 21.47
C ALA A 247 19.09 19.30 21.09
N ARG A 248 19.39 19.61 19.83
CA ARG A 248 19.51 20.99 19.33
C ARG A 248 18.18 21.70 19.32
N ILE A 249 17.13 21.04 18.87
CA ILE A 249 15.76 21.58 18.86
C ILE A 249 15.25 21.80 20.28
N ALA A 250 15.47 20.85 21.19
CA ALA A 250 15.11 21.02 22.60
C ALA A 250 15.70 22.30 23.21
N PHE A 251 16.97 22.61 22.87
CA PHE A 251 17.62 23.84 23.31
C PHE A 251 16.98 25.11 22.72
N VAL A 252 16.56 25.07 21.46
CA VAL A 252 15.87 26.21 20.80
C VAL A 252 14.50 26.42 21.42
N LEU A 253 13.73 25.32 21.60
CA LEU A 253 12.40 25.36 22.20
C LEU A 253 12.44 25.84 23.66
N ASP A 254 13.38 25.37 24.48
CA ASP A 254 13.57 25.82 25.86
C ASP A 254 13.78 27.34 25.93
N ARG A 255 14.61 27.89 25.03
CA ARG A 255 14.83 29.33 24.92
C ARG A 255 13.57 30.11 24.57
N ILE A 256 12.71 29.53 23.71
CA ILE A 256 11.43 30.15 23.30
C ILE A 256 10.44 30.10 24.46
N PHE A 257 10.27 28.94 25.11
CA PHE A 257 9.34 28.77 26.23
C PHE A 257 9.67 29.63 27.42
N ARG A 258 10.96 29.80 27.76
CA ARG A 258 11.38 30.74 28.79
C ARG A 258 10.96 32.19 28.52
N LYS A 259 10.89 32.58 27.25
CA LYS A 259 10.43 33.91 26.87
C LYS A 259 8.93 34.11 27.04
N PHE A 260 8.15 33.03 26.99
CA PHE A 260 6.70 33.04 27.25
C PHE A 260 6.35 32.80 28.73
N GLY A 261 7.35 32.72 29.60
CA GLY A 261 7.13 32.52 31.03
C GLY A 261 6.68 31.11 31.43
N LEU A 262 6.83 30.15 30.52
CA LEU A 262 6.60 28.73 30.78
C LEU A 262 7.93 28.09 31.17
N SER A 263 8.24 28.06 32.44
CA SER A 263 9.42 27.39 33.03
C SER A 263 8.99 26.16 33.82
#